data_fa12532faaa3c3869b0cd74b20e79ab9
#
_entry.id   fa12532faaa3c3869b0cd74b20e79ab9
#
_cell.length_a   1.000
_cell.length_b   1.000
_cell.length_c   1.000
_cell.angle_alpha   90.00
_cell.angle_beta   90.00
_cell.angle_gamma   90.00
#
_symmetry.space_group_name_H-M   'P 1'
#
loop_
_entity.id
_entity.type
_entity.pdbx_description
1 polymer ?
#
loop_
_entity_poly.entity_id
_entity_poly.type
_entity_poly.pdbx_seq_one_letter_code
_entity_poly.pdbx_strand_id
1 'polypeptide(L)'
;MFDIAQLKKMAAEFRTVWSLYANGRGTSADFADRETLDRAFHNEIVLATENNYLIDMYHSIREPLNYLSVRTCEFVASKGERDNIIIISAQHVDICRAIESGFPEMARQAMERHIDFCHERCLLDR
;
A
#
# COMPACT_ATOMS: atom_id res chain seq x y z
N MET A 1 -18.16 -4.24 -11.49
CA MET A 1 -18.42 -4.41 -10.04
C MET A 1 -17.09 -4.60 -9.31
N PHE A 2 -16.95 -3.94 -8.16
CA PHE A 2 -15.74 -4.03 -7.36
C PHE A 2 -15.60 -5.42 -6.72
N ASP A 3 -14.43 -6.02 -6.89
CA ASP A 3 -14.14 -7.36 -6.36
C ASP A 3 -13.29 -7.27 -5.09
N ILE A 4 -13.93 -7.33 -3.94
CA ILE A 4 -13.23 -7.28 -2.64
C ILE A 4 -12.32 -8.50 -2.44
N ALA A 5 -12.68 -9.65 -3.01
CA ALA A 5 -11.85 -10.85 -2.90
C ALA A 5 -10.50 -10.65 -3.59
N GLN A 6 -10.49 -9.98 -4.74
CA GLN A 6 -9.26 -9.66 -5.46
C GLN A 6 -8.40 -8.69 -4.63
N LEU A 7 -9.00 -7.67 -4.04
CA LEU A 7 -8.28 -6.72 -3.21
C LEU A 7 -7.66 -7.40 -1.98
N LYS A 8 -8.40 -8.29 -1.34
CA LYS A 8 -7.90 -9.09 -0.21
C LYS A 8 -6.72 -9.97 -0.62
N LYS A 9 -6.80 -10.57 -1.80
CA LYS A 9 -5.71 -11.37 -2.34
C LYS A 9 -4.45 -10.55 -2.54
N MET A 10 -4.61 -9.34 -3.10
CA MET A 10 -3.49 -8.43 -3.32
C MET A 10 -2.83 -8.01 -2.00
N ALA A 11 -3.62 -7.74 -0.96
CA ALA A 11 -3.10 -7.42 0.36
C ALA A 11 -2.35 -8.61 0.98
N ALA A 12 -2.85 -9.83 0.79
CA ALA A 12 -2.19 -11.04 1.28
C ALA A 12 -0.87 -11.30 0.57
N GLU A 13 -0.82 -11.11 -0.74
CA GLU A 13 0.43 -11.25 -1.52
C GLU A 13 1.47 -10.24 -1.08
N PHE A 14 1.08 -8.99 -0.89
CA PHE A 14 1.95 -7.93 -0.39
C PHE A 14 2.54 -8.33 0.97
N ARG A 15 1.70 -8.79 1.89
CA ARG A 15 2.12 -9.23 3.21
C ARG A 15 3.13 -10.37 3.16
N THR A 16 2.91 -11.34 2.27
CA THR A 16 3.79 -12.49 2.12
C THR A 16 5.19 -12.05 1.66
N VAL A 17 5.27 -11.23 0.63
CA VAL A 17 6.55 -10.76 0.08
C VAL A 17 7.30 -9.89 1.10
N TRP A 18 6.59 -8.99 1.79
CA TRP A 18 7.21 -8.15 2.80
C TRP A 18 7.68 -8.95 4.03
N SER A 19 6.95 -10.00 4.41
CA SER A 19 7.36 -10.89 5.51
C SER A 19 8.67 -11.61 5.21
N LEU A 20 8.84 -12.07 3.97
CA LEU A 20 10.09 -12.69 3.54
C LEU A 20 11.26 -11.72 3.68
N TYR A 21 11.07 -10.48 3.25
CA TYR A 21 12.09 -9.45 3.33
C TYR A 21 12.41 -9.08 4.79
N ALA A 22 11.40 -8.95 5.64
CA ALA A 22 11.57 -8.63 7.06
C ALA A 22 12.38 -9.71 7.78
N ASN A 23 12.32 -10.96 7.31
CA ASN A 23 13.08 -12.07 7.86
C ASN A 23 14.45 -12.26 7.22
N GLY A 24 14.92 -11.30 6.44
CA GLY A 24 16.23 -11.35 5.80
C GLY A 24 16.32 -12.32 4.63
N ARG A 25 15.17 -12.79 4.12
CA ARG A 25 15.12 -13.76 3.02
C ARG A 25 14.79 -13.11 1.67
N GLY A 26 14.62 -11.79 1.67
CA GLY A 26 14.25 -11.06 0.46
C GLY A 26 15.45 -10.81 -0.45
N THR A 27 15.16 -10.72 -1.76
CA THR A 27 16.13 -10.39 -2.80
C THR A 27 15.78 -9.03 -3.42
N SER A 28 16.63 -8.54 -4.32
CA SER A 28 16.31 -7.32 -5.09
C SER A 28 15.05 -7.50 -5.95
N ALA A 29 14.81 -8.71 -6.46
CA ALA A 29 13.60 -9.01 -7.22
C ALA A 29 12.36 -8.92 -6.33
N ASP A 30 12.44 -9.41 -5.09
CA ASP A 30 11.35 -9.29 -4.12
C ASP A 30 11.03 -7.83 -3.80
N PHE A 31 12.05 -6.97 -3.73
CA PHE A 31 11.85 -5.54 -3.52
C PHE A 31 11.03 -4.92 -4.66
N ALA A 32 11.37 -5.24 -5.91
CA ALA A 32 10.63 -4.76 -7.08
C ALA A 32 9.19 -5.28 -7.07
N ASP A 33 8.99 -6.54 -6.70
CA ASP A 33 7.66 -7.16 -6.59
C ASP A 33 6.80 -6.47 -5.54
N ARG A 34 7.37 -6.13 -4.38
CA ARG A 34 6.64 -5.42 -3.32
C ARG A 34 6.14 -4.08 -3.78
N GLU A 35 6.99 -3.32 -4.46
CA GLU A 35 6.66 -1.99 -4.95
C GLU A 35 5.55 -2.09 -6.01
N THR A 36 5.63 -3.08 -6.90
CA THR A 36 4.61 -3.35 -7.90
C THR A 36 3.27 -3.75 -7.24
N LEU A 37 3.32 -4.59 -6.22
CA LEU A 37 2.12 -5.02 -5.50
C LEU A 37 1.47 -3.86 -4.76
N ASP A 38 2.26 -2.97 -4.17
CA ASP A 38 1.75 -1.79 -3.48
C ASP A 38 0.99 -0.87 -4.45
N ARG A 39 1.61 -0.57 -5.58
CA ARG A 39 0.97 0.26 -6.61
C ARG A 39 -0.31 -0.37 -7.15
N ALA A 40 -0.29 -1.67 -7.41
CA ALA A 40 -1.44 -2.39 -7.93
C ALA A 40 -2.61 -2.36 -6.93
N PHE A 41 -2.32 -2.51 -5.64
CA PHE A 41 -3.33 -2.46 -4.58
C PHE A 41 -4.04 -1.10 -4.56
N HIS A 42 -3.27 -0.02 -4.53
CA HIS A 42 -3.84 1.33 -4.48
C HIS A 42 -4.56 1.69 -5.78
N ASN A 43 -4.02 1.29 -6.93
CA ASN A 43 -4.66 1.53 -8.23
C ASN A 43 -6.03 0.83 -8.32
N GLU A 44 -6.14 -0.39 -7.81
CA GLU A 44 -7.39 -1.15 -7.80
C GLU A 44 -8.49 -0.41 -7.04
N ILE A 45 -8.14 0.21 -5.92
CA ILE A 45 -9.10 1.00 -5.12
C ILE A 45 -9.59 2.21 -5.91
N VAL A 46 -8.68 2.92 -6.58
CA VAL A 46 -9.04 4.10 -7.38
C VAL A 46 -9.96 3.71 -8.55
N LEU A 47 -9.63 2.63 -9.27
CA LEU A 47 -10.45 2.14 -10.37
C LEU A 47 -11.84 1.70 -9.90
N ALA A 48 -11.93 1.18 -8.69
CA ALA A 48 -13.21 0.73 -8.11
C ALA A 48 -14.21 1.87 -7.88
N THR A 49 -13.75 3.11 -7.83
CA THR A 49 -14.64 4.27 -7.69
C THR A 49 -15.53 4.49 -8.91
N GLU A 50 -15.13 3.97 -10.06
CA GLU A 50 -15.80 4.20 -11.36
C GLU A 50 -15.97 5.70 -11.67
N ASN A 51 -15.20 6.55 -10.99
CA ASN A 51 -15.23 7.99 -11.16
C ASN A 51 -14.10 8.42 -12.09
N ASN A 52 -14.44 8.73 -13.34
CA ASN A 52 -13.45 9.05 -14.37
C ASN A 52 -12.61 10.28 -14.03
N TYR A 53 -13.18 11.27 -13.36
CA TYR A 53 -12.42 12.46 -12.93
C TYR A 53 -11.36 12.09 -11.90
N LEU A 54 -11.71 11.25 -10.93
CA LEU A 54 -10.77 10.79 -9.90
C LEU A 54 -9.69 9.90 -10.52
N ILE A 55 -10.07 9.00 -11.41
CA ILE A 55 -9.15 8.10 -12.10
C ILE A 55 -8.15 8.91 -12.94
N ASP A 56 -8.63 9.89 -13.70
CA ASP A 56 -7.76 10.75 -14.53
C ASP A 56 -6.82 11.57 -13.64
N MET A 57 -7.31 12.13 -12.54
CA MET A 57 -6.50 12.88 -11.59
C MET A 57 -5.41 12.00 -10.99
N TYR A 58 -5.77 10.80 -10.56
CA TYR A 58 -4.81 9.83 -10.01
C TYR A 58 -3.73 9.49 -11.04
N HIS A 59 -4.12 9.21 -12.29
CA HIS A 59 -3.18 8.89 -13.35
C HIS A 59 -2.25 10.05 -13.68
N SER A 60 -2.72 11.30 -13.55
CA SER A 60 -1.90 12.49 -13.80
C SER A 60 -0.78 12.67 -12.78
N ILE A 61 -0.97 12.16 -11.56
CA ILE A 61 0.04 12.25 -10.49
C ILE A 61 0.75 10.92 -10.24
N ARG A 62 0.53 9.93 -11.09
CA ARG A 62 1.05 8.56 -10.89
C ARG A 62 2.57 8.51 -10.80
N GLU A 63 3.29 9.25 -11.63
CA GLU A 63 4.74 9.26 -11.59
C GLU A 63 5.30 9.78 -10.26
N PRO A 64 4.86 10.95 -9.75
CA PRO A 64 5.26 11.38 -8.41
C PRO A 64 4.89 10.39 -7.31
N LEU A 65 3.70 9.78 -7.39
CA LEU A 65 3.28 8.79 -6.40
C LEU A 65 4.15 7.54 -6.44
N ASN A 66 4.50 7.06 -7.63
CA ASN A 66 5.40 5.91 -7.77
C ASN A 66 6.79 6.22 -7.19
N TYR A 67 7.30 7.41 -7.44
CA TYR A 67 8.57 7.85 -6.87
C TYR A 67 8.52 7.83 -5.34
N LEU A 68 7.46 8.37 -4.74
CA LEU A 68 7.29 8.37 -3.28
C LEU A 68 7.17 6.94 -2.73
N SER A 69 6.45 6.07 -3.42
CA SER A 69 6.30 4.67 -3.02
C SER A 69 7.65 3.95 -3.00
N VAL A 70 8.45 4.12 -4.05
CA VAL A 70 9.80 3.55 -4.11
C VAL A 70 10.67 4.07 -2.98
N ARG A 71 10.65 5.39 -2.74
CA ARG A 71 11.42 6.01 -1.65
C ARG A 71 11.02 5.48 -0.29
N THR A 72 9.72 5.31 -0.06
CA THR A 72 9.20 4.75 1.19
C THR A 72 9.71 3.33 1.40
N CYS A 73 9.62 2.50 0.37
CA CYS A 73 10.10 1.12 0.43
C CYS A 73 11.61 1.05 0.68
N GLU A 74 12.39 1.87 -0.02
CA GLU A 74 13.84 1.94 0.18
C GLU A 74 14.21 2.35 1.60
N PHE A 75 13.51 3.36 2.13
CA PHE A 75 13.76 3.86 3.47
C PHE A 75 13.49 2.78 4.52
N VAL A 76 12.32 2.14 4.44
CA VAL A 76 11.96 1.06 5.37
C VAL A 76 12.95 -0.09 5.29
N ALA A 77 13.35 -0.46 4.08
CA ALA A 77 14.32 -1.54 3.87
C ALA A 77 15.70 -1.19 4.44
N SER A 78 16.18 0.04 4.20
CA SER A 78 17.52 0.47 4.63
C SER A 78 17.66 0.58 6.13
N LYS A 79 16.58 0.94 6.82
CA LYS A 79 16.58 1.07 8.28
C LYS A 79 16.43 -0.27 9.00
N GLY A 80 16.07 -1.33 8.29
CA GLY A 80 15.81 -2.62 8.90
C GLY A 80 14.67 -2.57 9.92
N GLU A 81 13.75 -1.62 9.77
CA GLU A 81 12.64 -1.42 10.70
C GLU A 81 11.53 -2.43 10.45
N ARG A 82 11.75 -3.64 10.92
CA ARG A 82 10.81 -4.76 10.77
C ARG A 82 9.40 -4.40 11.21
N ASP A 83 9.27 -3.64 12.31
CA ASP A 83 7.96 -3.28 12.85
C ASP A 83 7.18 -2.39 11.88
N ASN A 84 7.84 -1.48 11.18
CA ASN A 84 7.20 -0.64 10.17
C ASN A 84 6.69 -1.47 8.99
N ILE A 85 7.44 -2.48 8.58
CA ILE A 85 7.01 -3.41 7.52
C ILE A 85 5.74 -4.14 7.94
N ILE A 86 5.69 -4.64 9.17
CA ILE A 86 4.53 -5.33 9.71
C ILE A 86 3.32 -4.41 9.77
N ILE A 87 3.51 -3.17 10.23
CA ILE A 87 2.43 -2.18 10.34
C ILE A 87 1.87 -1.84 8.97
N ILE A 88 2.71 -1.57 7.97
CA ILE A 88 2.26 -1.26 6.61
C ILE A 88 1.43 -2.41 6.03
N SER A 89 1.88 -3.65 6.19
CA SER A 89 1.15 -4.82 5.73
C SER A 89 -0.21 -4.96 6.42
N ALA A 90 -0.25 -4.74 7.73
CA ALA A 90 -1.49 -4.79 8.50
C ALA A 90 -2.48 -3.70 8.07
N GLN A 91 -1.97 -2.52 7.72
CA GLN A 91 -2.81 -1.42 7.26
C GLN A 91 -3.52 -1.74 5.94
N HIS A 92 -2.86 -2.43 5.01
CA HIS A 92 -3.52 -2.89 3.77
C HIS A 92 -4.70 -3.83 4.10
N VAL A 93 -4.52 -4.74 5.05
CA VAL A 93 -5.60 -5.64 5.49
C VAL A 93 -6.73 -4.85 6.15
N ASP A 94 -6.39 -3.86 6.96
CA ASP A 94 -7.39 -3.00 7.63
C ASP A 94 -8.21 -2.21 6.62
N ILE A 95 -7.59 -1.70 5.56
CA ILE A 95 -8.28 -1.02 4.47
C ILE A 95 -9.29 -1.96 3.81
N CYS A 96 -8.89 -3.19 3.51
CA CYS A 96 -9.79 -4.19 2.94
C CYS A 96 -11.00 -4.46 3.84
N ARG A 97 -10.76 -4.63 5.14
CA ARG A 97 -11.82 -4.87 6.12
C ARG A 97 -12.79 -3.69 6.22
N ALA A 98 -12.25 -2.47 6.19
CA ALA A 98 -13.07 -1.27 6.24
C ALA A 98 -13.95 -1.14 5.00
N ILE A 99 -13.41 -1.40 3.81
CA ILE A 99 -14.18 -1.40 2.56
C ILE A 99 -15.27 -2.48 2.60
N GLU A 100 -14.91 -3.68 3.05
CA GLU A 100 -15.86 -4.80 3.15
C GLU A 100 -16.99 -4.51 4.12
N SER A 101 -16.74 -3.73 5.16
CA SER A 101 -17.76 -3.36 6.14
C SER A 101 -18.92 -2.57 5.53
N GLY A 102 -18.69 -1.92 4.39
CA GLY A 102 -19.70 -1.10 3.73
C GLY A 102 -19.88 0.29 4.31
N PHE A 103 -19.06 0.69 5.29
CA PHE A 103 -19.11 2.02 5.89
C PHE A 103 -18.01 2.92 5.30
N PRO A 104 -18.37 3.89 4.42
CA PRO A 104 -17.39 4.73 3.74
C PRO A 104 -16.45 5.48 4.69
N GLU A 105 -16.96 5.91 5.84
CA GLU A 105 -16.16 6.65 6.82
C GLU A 105 -15.04 5.78 7.41
N MET A 106 -15.33 4.51 7.65
CA MET A 106 -14.31 3.57 8.14
C MET A 106 -13.21 3.35 7.11
N ALA A 107 -13.60 3.23 5.83
CA ALA A 107 -12.64 3.08 4.74
C ALA A 107 -11.76 4.33 4.59
N ARG A 108 -12.36 5.53 4.70
CA ARG A 108 -11.64 6.79 4.65
C ARG A 108 -10.62 6.87 5.78
N GLN A 109 -11.02 6.57 6.99
CA GLN A 109 -10.13 6.61 8.16
C GLN A 109 -8.99 5.61 8.05
N ALA A 110 -9.27 4.40 7.58
CA ALA A 110 -8.23 3.38 7.41
C ALA A 110 -7.17 3.82 6.39
N MET A 111 -7.60 4.41 5.28
CA MET A 111 -6.68 4.92 4.27
C MET A 111 -5.89 6.13 4.79
N GLU A 112 -6.53 7.06 5.50
CA GLU A 112 -5.84 8.20 6.10
C GLU A 112 -4.75 7.76 7.06
N ARG A 113 -5.05 6.82 7.95
CA ARG A 113 -4.05 6.29 8.90
C ARG A 113 -2.86 5.69 8.17
N HIS A 114 -3.12 4.98 7.08
CA HIS A 114 -2.07 4.37 6.28
C HIS A 114 -1.18 5.42 5.61
N ILE A 115 -1.79 6.41 4.96
CA ILE A 115 -1.06 7.47 4.28
C ILE A 115 -0.27 8.31 5.28
N ASP A 116 -0.88 8.69 6.40
CA ASP A 116 -0.23 9.46 7.45
C ASP A 116 0.95 8.71 8.05
N PHE A 117 0.78 7.42 8.31
CA PHE A 117 1.87 6.59 8.82
C PHE A 117 3.06 6.57 7.85
N CYS A 118 2.80 6.33 6.58
CA CYS A 118 3.84 6.29 5.56
C CYS A 118 4.54 7.65 5.44
N HIS A 119 3.78 8.73 5.48
CA HIS A 119 4.31 10.08 5.39
C HIS A 119 5.17 10.43 6.61
N GLU A 120 4.65 10.25 7.81
CA GLU A 120 5.32 10.63 9.06
C GLU A 120 6.53 9.76 9.35
N ARG A 121 6.41 8.44 9.17
CA ARG A 121 7.46 7.49 9.56
C ARG A 121 8.51 7.29 8.49
N CYS A 122 8.11 7.34 7.22
CA CYS A 122 8.98 6.95 6.13
C CYS A 122 9.52 8.11 5.31
N LEU A 123 8.83 9.25 5.31
CA LEU A 123 9.22 10.41 4.49
C LEU A 123 9.73 11.60 5.31
N LEU A 124 9.22 11.81 6.53
CA LEU A 124 9.62 12.96 7.36
C LEU A 124 10.82 12.68 8.26
N ASP A 125 11.04 11.45 8.67
CA ASP A 125 12.12 11.05 9.58
C ASP A 125 13.47 10.88 8.85
N ARG A 126 13.82 11.82 8.01
CA ARG A 126 15.07 11.74 7.24
C ARG A 126 16.21 12.51 7.88
#